data_6c20bea94105f3c86a09696096e4dcfa
#
_entry.id   6c20bea94105f3c86a09696096e4dcfa
#
_cell.length_a   1.000
_cell.length_b   1.000
_cell.length_c   1.000
_cell.angle_alpha   90.00
_cell.angle_beta   90.00
_cell.angle_gamma   90.00
#
_symmetry.space_group_name_H-M   'P 1'
#
loop_
_entity.id
_entity.type
_entity.pdbx_description
1 polymer ?
#
loop_
_entity_poly.entity_id
_entity_poly.type
_entity_poly.pdbx_seq_one_letter_code
_entity_poly.pdbx_strand_id
1 'polypeptide(L)'
;MKKRKVNALLAIVLSLTMLVGVTGCGKEQQLEAEINPDTPATEVQFPLKETAELSFITSAPATSTQEPNERVIFQRMEEQTNVHIDWTCFVSDQFSDKKNLALAQFGNLPDGLFNAGMSEYDLLRYAKQGIIIPLENLIDKYMPNLQAVFEKYPEYRTMCTAPDGHIYSFPWIEQLGAGKEAIQAIGDVPYINKKWLDYLGLEIPTTTDELEQVLIQFRDHADELEKEFSIEGDVIPMSFIINNGDQDPAILINGFGEGYGDTGDHFAVTDEGKVIYTTVQEGYKEGIEWLHKLVTEDLVDPEAFTQEWSTYVAKGKNHRYGLCFTWDIANIDNNEDYVMLPALTGPNGMRNITR
;
A
#
# COMPACT_ATOMS: atom_id res chain seq x y z
N MET A 1 21.12 -21.66 -62.67
CA MET A 1 20.32 -20.42 -62.71
C MET A 1 18.88 -20.56 -62.16
N LYS A 2 18.36 -21.74 -61.85
CA LYS A 2 16.97 -21.91 -61.31
C LYS A 2 16.83 -21.75 -59.75
N LYS A 3 17.87 -21.95 -58.97
CA LYS A 3 17.82 -21.83 -57.48
C LYS A 3 17.82 -20.38 -56.95
N ARG A 4 18.31 -19.40 -57.71
CA ARG A 4 18.29 -18.00 -57.29
C ARG A 4 16.97 -17.28 -57.44
N LYS A 5 16.07 -17.76 -58.32
CA LYS A 5 14.77 -17.14 -58.53
C LYS A 5 13.71 -17.59 -57.49
N VAL A 6 13.87 -18.78 -56.92
CA VAL A 6 12.95 -19.29 -55.88
C VAL A 6 13.15 -18.57 -54.54
N ASN A 7 14.42 -18.26 -54.19
CA ASN A 7 14.75 -17.56 -52.96
C ASN A 7 14.33 -16.07 -52.98
N ALA A 8 14.31 -15.44 -54.16
CA ALA A 8 13.83 -14.08 -54.32
C ALA A 8 12.31 -13.97 -54.22
N LEU A 9 11.55 -15.00 -54.67
CA LEU A 9 10.10 -15.05 -54.53
C LEU A 9 9.67 -15.33 -53.09
N LEU A 10 10.41 -16.17 -52.35
CA LEU A 10 10.14 -16.42 -50.94
C LEU A 10 10.39 -15.20 -50.07
N ALA A 11 11.45 -14.42 -50.36
CA ALA A 11 11.76 -13.18 -49.67
C ALA A 11 10.72 -12.06 -49.91
N ILE A 12 10.13 -12.00 -51.08
CA ILE A 12 9.10 -11.02 -51.43
C ILE A 12 7.74 -11.43 -50.77
N VAL A 13 7.43 -12.73 -50.67
CA VAL A 13 6.21 -13.18 -49.97
C VAL A 13 6.33 -12.99 -48.47
N LEU A 14 7.52 -13.19 -47.86
CA LEU A 14 7.74 -12.89 -46.43
C LEU A 14 7.74 -11.38 -46.10
N SER A 15 8.24 -10.54 -47.06
CA SER A 15 8.17 -9.10 -46.87
C SER A 15 6.80 -8.48 -47.08
N LEU A 16 5.95 -9.12 -47.93
CA LEU A 16 4.57 -8.66 -48.10
C LEU A 16 3.65 -9.09 -46.98
N THR A 17 3.91 -10.20 -46.27
CA THR A 17 3.16 -10.59 -45.07
C THR A 17 3.54 -9.74 -43.85
N MET A 18 4.74 -9.12 -43.79
CA MET A 18 5.06 -8.18 -42.74
C MET A 18 4.54 -6.74 -42.98
N LEU A 19 4.16 -6.38 -44.21
CA LEU A 19 3.56 -5.08 -44.51
C LEU A 19 2.04 -5.01 -44.34
N VAL A 20 1.38 -6.14 -44.19
CA VAL A 20 -0.08 -6.17 -43.89
C VAL A 20 -0.39 -6.15 -42.40
N GLY A 21 0.66 -6.28 -41.53
CA GLY A 21 0.52 -6.29 -40.08
C GLY A 21 0.65 -4.89 -39.40
N VAL A 22 0.82 -3.79 -40.15
CA VAL A 22 1.08 -2.45 -39.57
C VAL A 22 -0.02 -1.42 -39.88
N THR A 23 -1.11 -1.80 -40.52
CA THR A 23 -2.31 -0.93 -40.64
C THR A 23 -3.45 -1.37 -39.73
N GLY A 24 -3.14 -1.78 -38.52
CA GLY A 24 -4.05 -1.87 -37.41
C GLY A 24 -3.95 -0.60 -36.60
N CYS A 25 -4.48 0.52 -37.06
CA CYS A 25 -5.11 1.46 -36.14
C CYS A 25 -6.21 0.69 -35.44
N GLY A 26 -5.87 0.00 -34.36
CA GLY A 26 -6.84 -0.64 -33.50
C GLY A 26 -7.78 0.46 -33.01
N LYS A 27 -9.03 0.40 -33.41
CA LYS A 27 -10.09 0.93 -32.55
C LYS A 27 -9.80 0.32 -31.17
N GLU A 28 -9.67 1.16 -30.17
CA GLU A 28 -9.74 0.73 -28.78
C GLU A 28 -11.02 -0.12 -28.67
N GLN A 29 -10.86 -1.43 -28.63
CA GLN A 29 -11.93 -2.32 -28.27
C GLN A 29 -12.05 -2.18 -26.77
N GLN A 30 -12.94 -1.29 -26.30
CA GLN A 30 -13.40 -1.35 -24.91
C GLN A 30 -13.97 -2.75 -24.73
N LEU A 31 -13.31 -3.55 -23.92
CA LEU A 31 -13.84 -4.81 -23.44
C LEU A 31 -14.95 -4.46 -22.45
N GLU A 32 -16.17 -4.37 -22.95
CA GLU A 32 -17.33 -4.39 -22.07
C GLU A 32 -17.45 -5.80 -21.51
N ALA A 33 -17.69 -5.92 -20.19
CA ALA A 33 -18.01 -7.20 -19.60
C ALA A 33 -19.26 -7.75 -20.32
N GLU A 34 -19.19 -8.99 -20.84
CA GLU A 34 -20.36 -9.65 -21.42
C GLU A 34 -21.38 -9.89 -20.31
N ILE A 35 -22.29 -8.94 -20.16
CA ILE A 35 -23.42 -9.06 -19.23
C ILE A 35 -24.51 -9.82 -19.96
N ASN A 36 -24.88 -10.98 -19.46
CA ASN A 36 -26.11 -11.62 -19.96
C ASN A 36 -27.31 -10.72 -19.56
N PRO A 37 -27.93 -10.03 -20.56
CA PRO A 37 -29.02 -9.09 -20.28
C PRO A 37 -30.27 -9.79 -19.72
N ASP A 38 -30.40 -11.09 -19.90
CA ASP A 38 -31.59 -11.86 -19.57
C ASP A 38 -31.57 -12.45 -18.16
N THR A 39 -30.45 -12.33 -17.40
CA THR A 39 -30.38 -12.81 -16.01
C THR A 39 -30.57 -11.66 -15.03
N PRO A 40 -31.72 -11.53 -14.38
CA PRO A 40 -31.92 -10.51 -13.34
C PRO A 40 -30.98 -10.74 -12.13
N ALA A 41 -30.43 -9.66 -11.58
CA ALA A 41 -29.57 -9.73 -10.40
C ALA A 41 -30.23 -10.42 -9.19
N THR A 42 -31.55 -10.33 -9.09
CA THR A 42 -32.36 -10.93 -8.04
C THR A 42 -32.56 -12.45 -8.17
N GLU A 43 -32.13 -13.07 -9.26
CA GLU A 43 -32.27 -14.52 -9.48
C GLU A 43 -31.08 -15.34 -8.97
N VAL A 44 -29.96 -14.69 -8.66
CA VAL A 44 -28.81 -15.38 -8.07
C VAL A 44 -29.11 -15.63 -6.60
N GLN A 45 -29.36 -16.90 -6.27
CA GLN A 45 -29.58 -17.35 -4.89
C GLN A 45 -28.34 -18.09 -4.39
N PHE A 46 -27.87 -17.68 -3.22
CA PHE A 46 -26.78 -18.37 -2.55
C PHE A 46 -27.31 -19.30 -1.45
N PRO A 47 -26.61 -20.43 -1.17
CA PRO A 47 -25.50 -20.96 -1.97
C PRO A 47 -25.93 -21.40 -3.37
N LEU A 48 -25.01 -21.31 -4.35
CA LEU A 48 -25.25 -21.80 -5.71
C LEU A 48 -25.56 -23.30 -5.68
N LYS A 49 -26.37 -23.78 -6.65
CA LYS A 49 -26.72 -25.21 -6.75
C LYS A 49 -25.52 -26.08 -7.17
N GLU A 50 -24.68 -25.55 -8.04
CA GLU A 50 -23.44 -26.15 -8.47
C GLU A 50 -22.29 -25.27 -8.02
N THR A 51 -21.17 -25.89 -7.63
CA THR A 51 -19.99 -25.14 -7.20
C THR A 51 -19.43 -24.36 -8.39
N ALA A 52 -19.26 -23.06 -8.21
CA ALA A 52 -18.51 -22.24 -9.16
C ALA A 52 -17.04 -22.17 -8.70
N GLU A 53 -16.12 -22.25 -9.65
CA GLU A 53 -14.69 -22.15 -9.41
C GLU A 53 -14.16 -20.85 -10.01
N LEU A 54 -13.41 -20.08 -9.23
CA LEU A 54 -12.76 -18.85 -9.64
C LEU A 54 -11.29 -18.90 -9.26
N SER A 55 -10.43 -18.27 -10.04
CA SER A 55 -9.00 -18.14 -9.78
C SER A 55 -8.66 -16.71 -9.39
N PHE A 56 -7.94 -16.52 -8.28
CA PHE A 56 -7.53 -15.20 -7.79
C PHE A 56 -6.05 -15.16 -7.47
N ILE A 57 -5.46 -13.98 -7.71
CA ILE A 57 -4.11 -13.64 -7.23
C ILE A 57 -4.24 -12.69 -6.05
N THR A 58 -3.48 -12.96 -5.00
CA THR A 58 -3.40 -12.13 -3.79
C THR A 58 -1.99 -12.17 -3.18
N SER A 59 -1.81 -11.45 -2.08
CA SER A 59 -0.60 -11.51 -1.27
C SER A 59 -0.90 -11.64 0.21
N ALA A 60 0.09 -12.17 0.93
CA ALA A 60 0.09 -12.19 2.39
C ALA A 60 1.51 -11.96 2.91
N PRO A 61 1.67 -11.31 4.10
CA PRO A 61 2.98 -11.20 4.75
C PRO A 61 3.61 -12.57 4.98
N ALA A 62 4.93 -12.67 4.93
CA ALA A 62 5.66 -13.91 5.20
C ALA A 62 5.38 -14.47 6.61
N THR A 63 4.93 -13.63 7.54
CA THR A 63 4.56 -13.96 8.92
C THR A 63 3.17 -14.57 9.06
N SER A 64 2.39 -14.66 7.98
CA SER A 64 1.04 -15.23 7.98
C SER A 64 0.91 -16.40 7.00
N THR A 65 -0.21 -17.16 7.10
CA THR A 65 -0.45 -18.25 6.15
C THR A 65 -0.50 -17.75 4.72
N GLN A 66 0.15 -18.49 3.82
CA GLN A 66 0.11 -18.27 2.36
C GLN A 66 -1.05 -19.03 1.71
N GLU A 67 -1.87 -19.72 2.50
CA GLU A 67 -3.05 -20.49 2.03
C GLU A 67 -4.33 -19.77 2.47
N PRO A 68 -4.90 -18.86 1.67
CA PRO A 68 -6.09 -18.08 2.06
C PRO A 68 -7.27 -18.96 2.48
N ASN A 69 -7.46 -20.14 1.85
CA ASN A 69 -8.55 -21.07 2.20
C ASN A 69 -8.44 -21.68 3.61
N GLU A 70 -7.30 -21.55 4.28
CA GLU A 70 -7.18 -21.91 5.70
C GLU A 70 -7.81 -20.86 6.63
N ARG A 71 -8.10 -19.66 6.13
CA ARG A 71 -8.70 -18.58 6.91
C ARG A 71 -10.20 -18.77 7.03
N VAL A 72 -10.71 -18.69 8.24
CA VAL A 72 -12.13 -18.89 8.57
C VAL A 72 -13.07 -18.03 7.72
N ILE A 73 -12.66 -16.81 7.37
CA ILE A 73 -13.49 -15.92 6.56
C ILE A 73 -13.74 -16.49 5.16
N PHE A 74 -12.73 -17.03 4.48
CA PHE A 74 -12.88 -17.60 3.15
C PHE A 74 -13.64 -18.94 3.18
N GLN A 75 -13.44 -19.75 4.22
CA GLN A 75 -14.24 -20.97 4.44
C GLN A 75 -15.73 -20.65 4.59
N ARG A 76 -16.06 -19.62 5.40
CA ARG A 76 -17.45 -19.17 5.54
C ARG A 76 -18.03 -18.59 4.25
N MET A 77 -17.23 -17.88 3.47
CA MET A 77 -17.66 -17.36 2.16
C MET A 77 -17.97 -18.50 1.20
N GLU A 78 -17.14 -19.52 1.13
CA GLU A 78 -17.38 -20.71 0.33
C GLU A 78 -18.65 -21.46 0.77
N GLU A 79 -18.81 -21.71 2.08
CA GLU A 79 -20.01 -22.33 2.65
C GLU A 79 -21.30 -21.57 2.31
N GLN A 80 -21.27 -20.23 2.38
CA GLN A 80 -22.42 -19.38 2.14
C GLN A 80 -22.75 -19.19 0.67
N THR A 81 -21.76 -19.26 -0.21
CA THR A 81 -21.93 -18.95 -1.63
C THR A 81 -21.90 -20.17 -2.52
N ASN A 82 -21.25 -21.25 -2.12
CA ASN A 82 -20.83 -22.38 -2.94
C ASN A 82 -19.96 -21.92 -4.11
N VAL A 83 -19.07 -20.94 -3.86
CA VAL A 83 -18.03 -20.48 -4.79
C VAL A 83 -16.67 -20.83 -4.19
N HIS A 84 -15.95 -21.72 -4.87
CA HIS A 84 -14.57 -22.06 -4.52
C HIS A 84 -13.59 -21.10 -5.19
N ILE A 85 -12.60 -20.62 -4.46
CA ILE A 85 -11.55 -19.75 -5.01
C ILE A 85 -10.22 -20.50 -4.98
N ASP A 86 -9.63 -20.68 -6.16
CA ASP A 86 -8.27 -21.17 -6.32
C ASP A 86 -7.30 -19.98 -6.21
N TRP A 87 -6.57 -19.92 -5.10
CA TRP A 87 -5.70 -18.81 -4.77
C TRP A 87 -4.28 -19.02 -5.24
N THR A 88 -3.74 -18.07 -5.99
CA THR A 88 -2.30 -17.87 -6.13
C THR A 88 -1.87 -16.77 -5.16
N CYS A 89 -1.35 -17.17 -3.99
CA CYS A 89 -0.90 -16.24 -2.96
C CYS A 89 0.61 -16.06 -3.00
N PHE A 90 1.07 -14.83 -3.13
CA PHE A 90 2.49 -14.48 -3.09
C PHE A 90 2.85 -13.83 -1.76
N VAL A 91 4.12 -13.94 -1.36
CA VAL A 91 4.64 -13.15 -0.24
C VAL A 91 4.59 -11.67 -0.61
N SER A 92 4.10 -10.82 0.31
CA SER A 92 3.84 -9.39 0.05
C SER A 92 5.06 -8.64 -0.48
N ASP A 93 6.26 -8.90 0.05
CA ASP A 93 7.51 -8.26 -0.36
C ASP A 93 7.89 -8.53 -1.84
N GLN A 94 7.32 -9.58 -2.45
CA GLN A 94 7.55 -9.96 -3.84
C GLN A 94 6.33 -9.72 -4.74
N PHE A 95 5.25 -9.23 -4.15
CA PHE A 95 3.94 -9.24 -4.82
C PHE A 95 3.91 -8.36 -6.07
N SER A 96 4.49 -7.18 -6.03
CA SER A 96 4.50 -6.25 -7.17
C SER A 96 5.07 -6.90 -8.44
N ASP A 97 6.25 -7.53 -8.32
CA ASP A 97 6.91 -8.18 -9.45
C ASP A 97 6.14 -9.41 -9.94
N LYS A 98 5.67 -10.24 -9.01
CA LYS A 98 4.92 -11.46 -9.33
C LYS A 98 3.57 -11.14 -9.99
N LYS A 99 2.86 -10.14 -9.48
CA LYS A 99 1.62 -9.63 -10.07
C LYS A 99 1.85 -9.15 -11.50
N ASN A 100 2.85 -8.28 -11.72
CA ASN A 100 3.16 -7.76 -13.03
C ASN A 100 3.53 -8.87 -14.02
N LEU A 101 4.29 -9.87 -13.58
CA LEU A 101 4.64 -11.04 -14.40
C LEU A 101 3.41 -11.87 -14.77
N ALA A 102 2.52 -12.10 -13.81
CA ALA A 102 1.27 -12.84 -14.05
C ALA A 102 0.35 -12.11 -15.03
N LEU A 103 0.18 -10.80 -14.88
CA LEU A 103 -0.63 -9.98 -15.78
C LEU A 103 -0.03 -9.82 -17.18
N ALA A 104 1.27 -10.04 -17.35
CA ALA A 104 1.91 -10.05 -18.68
C ALA A 104 1.64 -11.33 -19.47
N GLN A 105 1.08 -12.39 -18.85
CA GLN A 105 0.79 -13.66 -19.51
C GLN A 105 -0.60 -13.64 -20.17
N PHE A 106 -0.73 -12.91 -21.28
CA PHE A 106 -1.96 -12.88 -22.06
C PHE A 106 -2.42 -14.30 -22.43
N GLY A 107 -3.63 -14.67 -22.02
CA GLY A 107 -4.23 -15.98 -22.31
C GLY A 107 -4.27 -16.96 -21.13
N ASN A 108 -3.70 -16.58 -19.98
CA ASN A 108 -3.83 -17.31 -18.71
C ASN A 108 -3.96 -16.34 -17.55
N LEU A 109 -4.87 -15.37 -17.68
CA LEU A 109 -5.16 -14.40 -16.63
C LEU A 109 -6.06 -15.05 -15.57
N PRO A 110 -5.92 -14.69 -14.30
CA PRO A 110 -6.87 -15.09 -13.25
C PRO A 110 -8.21 -14.40 -13.47
N ASP A 111 -9.27 -14.92 -12.85
CA ASP A 111 -10.60 -14.29 -12.85
C ASP A 111 -10.59 -12.97 -12.05
N GLY A 112 -9.70 -12.84 -11.07
CA GLY A 112 -9.58 -11.61 -10.29
C GLY A 112 -8.27 -11.42 -9.55
N LEU A 113 -8.09 -10.19 -9.10
CA LEU A 113 -7.04 -9.80 -8.18
C LEU A 113 -7.70 -9.37 -6.86
N PHE A 114 -7.20 -9.86 -5.75
CA PHE A 114 -7.73 -9.52 -4.44
C PHE A 114 -6.67 -8.79 -3.62
N ASN A 115 -7.02 -7.62 -3.10
CA ASN A 115 -6.13 -6.75 -2.31
C ASN A 115 -4.79 -6.49 -3.03
N ALA A 116 -4.87 -6.09 -4.30
CA ALA A 116 -3.69 -6.03 -5.17
C ALA A 116 -2.93 -4.70 -5.10
N GLY A 117 -3.43 -3.70 -4.36
CA GLY A 117 -2.76 -2.41 -4.17
C GLY A 117 -2.40 -1.73 -5.50
N MET A 118 -3.32 -1.71 -6.46
CA MET A 118 -3.05 -1.14 -7.77
C MET A 118 -3.27 0.37 -7.76
N SER A 119 -2.29 1.10 -8.27
CA SER A 119 -2.44 2.54 -8.50
C SER A 119 -3.48 2.83 -9.59
N GLU A 120 -4.05 4.04 -9.60
CA GLU A 120 -4.94 4.49 -10.68
C GLU A 120 -4.26 4.41 -12.05
N TYR A 121 -2.98 4.73 -12.12
CA TYR A 121 -2.19 4.60 -13.33
C TYR A 121 -2.14 3.15 -13.83
N ASP A 122 -1.90 2.19 -12.94
CA ASP A 122 -1.86 0.77 -13.31
C ASP A 122 -3.23 0.26 -13.74
N LEU A 123 -4.29 0.64 -13.04
CA LEU A 123 -5.66 0.30 -13.41
C LEU A 123 -5.98 0.79 -14.84
N LEU A 124 -5.72 2.06 -15.15
CA LEU A 124 -5.91 2.62 -16.50
C LEU A 124 -5.03 1.95 -17.54
N ARG A 125 -3.77 1.66 -17.21
CA ARG A 125 -2.82 1.00 -18.10
C ARG A 125 -3.28 -0.40 -18.47
N TYR A 126 -3.69 -1.20 -17.50
CA TYR A 126 -4.17 -2.57 -17.72
C TYR A 126 -5.56 -2.61 -18.36
N ALA A 127 -6.42 -1.63 -18.06
CA ALA A 127 -7.71 -1.47 -18.72
C ALA A 127 -7.54 -1.19 -20.23
N LYS A 128 -6.65 -0.27 -20.62
CA LYS A 128 -6.32 0.01 -22.02
C LYS A 128 -5.76 -1.20 -22.77
N GLN A 129 -5.13 -2.12 -22.06
CA GLN A 129 -4.62 -3.39 -22.62
C GLN A 129 -5.67 -4.50 -22.65
N GLY A 130 -6.86 -4.27 -22.11
CA GLY A 130 -7.92 -5.27 -22.01
C GLY A 130 -7.65 -6.38 -20.99
N ILE A 131 -6.76 -6.14 -20.03
CA ILE A 131 -6.44 -7.08 -18.95
C ILE A 131 -7.43 -6.92 -17.80
N ILE A 132 -7.88 -5.69 -17.55
CA ILE A 132 -8.90 -5.34 -16.56
C ILE A 132 -10.12 -4.80 -17.31
N ILE A 133 -11.30 -5.15 -16.85
CA ILE A 133 -12.59 -4.77 -17.46
C ILE A 133 -13.29 -3.69 -16.63
N PRO A 134 -14.11 -2.83 -17.25
CA PRO A 134 -15.01 -1.92 -16.56
C PRO A 134 -16.06 -2.68 -15.73
N LEU A 135 -16.32 -2.23 -14.51
CA LEU A 135 -17.17 -2.94 -13.55
C LEU A 135 -18.51 -2.24 -13.28
N GLU A 136 -18.72 -0.98 -13.70
CA GLU A 136 -19.90 -0.19 -13.35
C GLU A 136 -21.21 -0.90 -13.73
N ASN A 137 -21.27 -1.51 -14.91
CA ASN A 137 -22.46 -2.24 -15.35
C ASN A 137 -22.71 -3.51 -14.52
N LEU A 138 -21.65 -4.20 -14.08
CA LEU A 138 -21.75 -5.35 -13.18
C LEU A 138 -22.19 -4.93 -11.79
N ILE A 139 -21.64 -3.83 -11.26
CA ILE A 139 -22.04 -3.24 -9.99
C ILE A 139 -23.53 -2.89 -10.04
N ASP A 140 -23.95 -2.15 -11.06
CA ASP A 140 -25.32 -1.66 -11.21
C ASP A 140 -26.33 -2.79 -11.43
N LYS A 141 -25.90 -3.94 -11.93
CA LYS A 141 -26.82 -5.08 -12.15
C LYS A 141 -26.79 -6.11 -11.02
N TYR A 142 -25.62 -6.40 -10.46
CA TYR A 142 -25.45 -7.57 -9.61
C TYR A 142 -25.05 -7.28 -8.16
N MET A 143 -24.78 -6.01 -7.80
CA MET A 143 -24.29 -5.64 -6.47
C MET A 143 -25.23 -4.68 -5.71
N PRO A 144 -26.46 -5.11 -5.35
CA PRO A 144 -27.45 -4.22 -4.73
C PRO A 144 -26.97 -3.62 -3.40
N ASN A 145 -26.12 -4.33 -2.64
CA ASN A 145 -25.57 -3.81 -1.40
C ASN A 145 -24.56 -2.67 -1.64
N LEU A 146 -23.70 -2.80 -2.66
CA LEU A 146 -22.75 -1.74 -3.02
C LEU A 146 -23.47 -0.54 -3.64
N GLN A 147 -24.51 -0.77 -4.44
CA GLN A 147 -25.38 0.30 -4.95
C GLN A 147 -26.00 1.11 -3.79
N ALA A 148 -26.55 0.42 -2.78
CA ALA A 148 -27.13 1.09 -1.63
C ALA A 148 -26.10 1.94 -0.87
N VAL A 149 -24.83 1.51 -0.82
CA VAL A 149 -23.73 2.31 -0.26
C VAL A 149 -23.45 3.54 -1.12
N PHE A 150 -23.37 3.39 -2.45
CA PHE A 150 -23.14 4.48 -3.37
C PHE A 150 -24.31 5.48 -3.43
N GLU A 151 -25.54 5.02 -3.25
CA GLU A 151 -26.71 5.91 -3.14
C GLU A 151 -26.65 6.74 -1.83
N LYS A 152 -26.21 6.12 -0.75
CA LYS A 152 -26.09 6.79 0.56
C LYS A 152 -24.89 7.74 0.61
N TYR A 153 -23.80 7.38 -0.05
CA TYR A 153 -22.52 8.10 -0.08
C TYR A 153 -22.03 8.25 -1.54
N PRO A 154 -22.62 9.19 -2.32
CA PRO A 154 -22.29 9.35 -3.74
C PRO A 154 -20.82 9.65 -4.01
N GLU A 155 -20.13 10.27 -3.05
CA GLU A 155 -18.69 10.54 -3.09
C GLU A 155 -17.86 9.25 -3.24
N TYR A 156 -18.27 8.13 -2.67
CA TYR A 156 -17.55 6.87 -2.79
C TYR A 156 -17.56 6.33 -4.23
N ARG A 157 -18.70 6.46 -4.92
CA ARG A 157 -18.75 6.12 -6.36
C ARG A 157 -17.82 7.02 -7.17
N THR A 158 -17.81 8.32 -6.85
CA THR A 158 -16.94 9.29 -7.52
C THR A 158 -15.45 8.94 -7.29
N MET A 159 -15.07 8.61 -6.07
CA MET A 159 -13.69 8.22 -5.73
C MET A 159 -13.24 6.91 -6.42
N CYS A 160 -14.18 5.99 -6.69
CA CYS A 160 -13.88 4.75 -7.41
C CYS A 160 -13.85 4.93 -8.94
N THR A 161 -14.32 6.09 -9.46
CA THR A 161 -14.42 6.34 -10.89
C THR A 161 -13.12 6.92 -11.41
N ALA A 162 -12.46 6.19 -12.30
CA ALA A 162 -11.21 6.63 -12.93
C ALA A 162 -11.45 7.85 -13.85
N PRO A 163 -10.39 8.61 -14.23
CA PRO A 163 -10.51 9.80 -15.08
C PRO A 163 -11.16 9.57 -16.45
N ASP A 164 -11.19 8.35 -16.95
CA ASP A 164 -11.87 7.97 -18.20
C ASP A 164 -13.37 7.66 -18.02
N GLY A 165 -13.88 7.76 -16.80
CA GLY A 165 -15.29 7.59 -16.47
C GLY A 165 -15.70 6.15 -16.07
N HIS A 166 -14.76 5.22 -16.00
CA HIS A 166 -15.03 3.82 -15.67
C HIS A 166 -14.62 3.47 -14.24
N ILE A 167 -15.21 2.39 -13.70
CA ILE A 167 -14.83 1.78 -12.41
C ILE A 167 -14.11 0.47 -12.70
N TYR A 168 -12.88 0.31 -12.22
CA TYR A 168 -12.04 -0.85 -12.50
C TYR A 168 -11.73 -1.73 -11.28
N SER A 169 -12.18 -1.31 -10.09
CA SER A 169 -11.98 -2.05 -8.85
C SER A 169 -13.16 -1.89 -7.91
N PHE A 170 -13.36 -2.88 -7.04
CA PHE A 170 -14.25 -2.71 -5.88
C PHE A 170 -13.52 -1.93 -4.80
N PRO A 171 -14.20 -0.95 -4.16
CA PRO A 171 -13.56 -0.14 -3.12
C PRO A 171 -13.32 -0.95 -1.84
N TRP A 172 -12.26 -0.62 -1.16
CA TRP A 172 -12.20 -0.84 0.26
C TRP A 172 -12.90 0.33 0.96
N ILE A 173 -13.96 0.03 1.69
CA ILE A 173 -14.70 1.03 2.45
C ILE A 173 -14.56 0.68 3.92
N GLU A 174 -13.88 1.53 4.68
CA GLU A 174 -13.77 1.43 6.11
C GLU A 174 -14.57 2.55 6.78
N GLN A 175 -15.53 2.18 7.63
CA GLN A 175 -16.37 3.14 8.32
C GLN A 175 -16.64 2.69 9.76
N LEU A 176 -16.17 3.46 10.72
CA LEU A 176 -16.42 3.23 12.15
C LEU A 176 -17.76 3.81 12.64
N GLY A 177 -18.60 4.29 11.74
CA GLY A 177 -19.90 4.92 11.99
C GLY A 177 -19.94 6.38 11.56
N ALA A 178 -21.16 6.96 11.52
CA ALA A 178 -21.36 8.33 11.05
C ALA A 178 -20.53 9.33 11.86
N GLY A 179 -19.73 10.13 11.18
CA GLY A 179 -18.89 11.17 11.78
C GLY A 179 -17.68 10.64 12.55
N LYS A 180 -17.30 9.38 12.38
CA LYS A 180 -16.05 8.82 12.92
C LYS A 180 -15.06 8.60 11.80
N GLU A 181 -13.80 8.88 12.10
CA GLU A 181 -12.70 8.60 11.21
C GLU A 181 -12.46 7.09 11.07
N ALA A 182 -12.00 6.67 9.91
CA ALA A 182 -11.53 5.29 9.72
C ALA A 182 -10.24 5.05 10.51
N ILE A 183 -10.02 3.82 10.98
CA ILE A 183 -8.79 3.47 11.71
C ILE A 183 -7.56 3.71 10.84
N GLN A 184 -7.65 3.43 9.55
CA GLN A 184 -6.55 3.67 8.61
C GLN A 184 -6.29 5.15 8.26
N ALA A 185 -7.10 6.07 8.76
CA ALA A 185 -6.73 7.48 8.73
C ALA A 185 -5.56 7.82 9.68
N ILE A 186 -5.15 6.85 10.51
CA ILE A 186 -4.01 6.96 11.44
C ILE A 186 -2.90 6.04 10.89
N GLY A 187 -2.26 6.48 9.82
CA GLY A 187 -1.01 5.89 9.33
C GLY A 187 0.20 6.44 10.08
N ASP A 188 1.36 5.85 9.87
CA ASP A 188 2.68 6.35 10.28
C ASP A 188 2.81 6.72 11.78
N VAL A 189 2.08 6.02 12.67
CA VAL A 189 2.14 6.34 14.10
C VAL A 189 3.54 6.05 14.64
N PRO A 190 4.27 7.07 15.12
CA PRO A 190 5.56 6.87 15.72
C PRO A 190 5.39 6.31 17.15
N TYR A 191 6.06 5.20 17.42
CA TYR A 191 6.12 4.57 18.74
C TYR A 191 7.53 4.65 19.29
N ILE A 192 7.66 5.23 20.49
CA ILE A 192 8.94 5.33 21.19
C ILE A 192 9.01 4.31 22.32
N ASN A 193 10.16 3.69 22.50
CA ASN A 193 10.41 2.69 23.53
C ASN A 193 10.42 3.33 24.93
N LYS A 194 9.27 3.29 25.60
CA LYS A 194 9.08 3.84 26.94
C LYS A 194 9.95 3.16 27.98
N LYS A 195 10.18 1.87 27.83
CA LYS A 195 10.99 1.07 28.74
C LYS A 195 12.46 1.52 28.73
N TRP A 196 12.99 1.88 27.54
CA TRP A 196 14.34 2.44 27.43
C TRP A 196 14.41 3.86 28.00
N LEU A 197 13.36 4.69 27.74
CA LEU A 197 13.27 6.03 28.32
C LEU A 197 13.31 5.94 29.86
N ASP A 198 12.50 5.08 30.46
CA ASP A 198 12.44 4.93 31.91
C ASP A 198 13.76 4.44 32.50
N TYR A 199 14.41 3.50 31.85
CA TYR A 199 15.70 2.97 32.29
C TYR A 199 16.80 4.04 32.28
N LEU A 200 16.85 4.87 31.25
CA LEU A 200 17.83 5.95 31.10
C LEU A 200 17.41 7.23 31.81
N GLY A 201 16.24 7.28 32.45
CA GLY A 201 15.73 8.47 33.14
C GLY A 201 15.39 9.64 32.22
N LEU A 202 14.92 9.31 31.00
CA LEU A 202 14.54 10.27 29.95
C LEU A 202 13.03 10.50 29.94
N GLU A 203 12.62 11.72 29.60
CA GLU A 203 11.20 12.04 29.36
C GLU A 203 10.81 11.76 27.90
N ILE A 204 9.51 11.63 27.64
CA ILE A 204 8.98 11.52 26.29
C ILE A 204 9.22 12.85 25.56
N PRO A 205 9.92 12.84 24.39
CA PRO A 205 10.22 14.07 23.69
C PRO A 205 8.96 14.73 23.10
N THR A 206 8.91 16.05 23.10
CA THR A 206 7.82 16.88 22.59
C THR A 206 8.27 17.85 21.49
N THR A 207 9.57 17.94 21.27
CA THR A 207 10.18 18.75 20.21
C THR A 207 11.14 17.90 19.37
N THR A 208 11.44 18.37 18.18
CA THR A 208 12.43 17.70 17.30
C THR A 208 13.81 17.64 17.91
N ASP A 209 14.22 18.70 18.64
CA ASP A 209 15.51 18.74 19.34
C ASP A 209 15.56 17.74 20.51
N GLU A 210 14.48 17.63 21.30
CA GLU A 210 14.38 16.64 22.38
C GLU A 210 14.43 15.22 21.83
N LEU A 211 13.74 14.94 20.71
CA LEU A 211 13.78 13.62 20.05
C LEU A 211 15.22 13.29 19.61
N GLU A 212 15.92 14.22 18.97
CA GLU A 212 17.31 14.03 18.58
C GLU A 212 18.18 13.63 19.78
N GLN A 213 18.04 14.36 20.91
CA GLN A 213 18.80 14.04 22.13
C GLN A 213 18.45 12.65 22.69
N VAL A 214 17.20 12.25 22.65
CA VAL A 214 16.77 10.91 23.08
C VAL A 214 17.39 9.82 22.18
N LEU A 215 17.37 10.01 20.87
CA LEU A 215 17.99 9.06 19.93
C LEU A 215 19.50 8.94 20.13
N ILE A 216 20.18 10.06 20.43
CA ILE A 216 21.61 10.08 20.81
C ILE A 216 21.83 9.23 22.07
N GLN A 217 20.98 9.38 23.09
CA GLN A 217 21.10 8.56 24.30
C GLN A 217 20.88 7.07 24.03
N PHE A 218 19.95 6.70 23.16
CA PHE A 218 19.76 5.30 22.77
C PHE A 218 21.00 4.73 22.06
N ARG A 219 21.62 5.50 21.15
CA ARG A 219 22.86 5.10 20.48
C ARG A 219 24.02 4.95 21.46
N ASP A 220 24.23 5.97 22.30
CA ASP A 220 25.40 6.06 23.18
C ASP A 220 25.35 5.04 24.33
N HIS A 221 24.16 4.53 24.68
CA HIS A 221 23.94 3.50 25.69
C HIS A 221 23.53 2.14 25.07
N ALA A 222 23.82 1.91 23.77
CA ALA A 222 23.40 0.69 23.06
C ALA A 222 23.84 -0.59 23.78
N ASP A 223 25.14 -0.72 24.11
CA ASP A 223 25.69 -1.90 24.80
C ASP A 223 24.99 -2.17 26.15
N GLU A 224 24.60 -1.12 26.86
CA GLU A 224 23.91 -1.21 28.16
C GLU A 224 22.48 -1.67 27.99
N LEU A 225 21.75 -1.12 26.99
CA LEU A 225 20.39 -1.51 26.65
C LEU A 225 20.31 -2.96 26.14
N GLU A 226 21.23 -3.35 25.29
CA GLU A 226 21.33 -4.74 24.76
C GLU A 226 21.47 -5.75 25.89
N LYS A 227 22.34 -5.46 26.84
CA LYS A 227 22.58 -6.33 27.99
C LYS A 227 21.38 -6.36 28.95
N GLU A 228 20.82 -5.19 29.30
CA GLU A 228 19.73 -5.10 30.28
C GLU A 228 18.46 -5.75 29.76
N PHE A 229 18.11 -5.53 28.49
CA PHE A 229 16.87 -6.01 27.89
C PHE A 229 17.03 -7.28 27.04
N SER A 230 18.24 -7.87 27.03
CA SER A 230 18.53 -9.10 26.27
C SER A 230 18.17 -8.98 24.79
N ILE A 231 18.54 -7.85 24.17
CA ILE A 231 18.24 -7.54 22.77
C ILE A 231 19.08 -8.47 21.88
N GLU A 232 18.44 -9.12 20.91
CA GLU A 232 19.16 -9.96 19.95
C GLU A 232 19.57 -9.15 18.70
N GLY A 233 20.83 -8.71 18.69
CA GLY A 233 21.44 -7.85 17.66
C GLY A 233 21.66 -6.42 18.17
N ASP A 234 22.07 -5.53 17.27
CA ASP A 234 22.40 -4.14 17.64
C ASP A 234 21.16 -3.31 17.95
N VAL A 235 21.23 -2.45 18.95
CA VAL A 235 20.22 -1.40 19.20
C VAL A 235 20.11 -0.48 17.99
N ILE A 236 18.89 -0.17 17.60
CA ILE A 236 18.56 0.75 16.52
C ILE A 236 17.78 1.93 17.10
N PRO A 237 18.40 3.13 17.20
CA PRO A 237 17.74 4.28 17.79
C PRO A 237 16.44 4.64 17.09
N MET A 238 16.40 4.66 15.73
CA MET A 238 15.21 4.85 14.92
C MET A 238 15.24 3.99 13.66
N SER A 239 14.12 3.37 13.32
CA SER A 239 13.95 2.66 12.04
C SER A 239 12.59 2.95 11.41
N PHE A 240 12.54 2.84 10.08
CA PHE A 240 11.36 3.05 9.26
C PHE A 240 11.48 2.27 7.94
N ILE A 241 10.45 2.32 7.10
CA ILE A 241 10.49 1.85 5.71
C ILE A 241 10.13 3.04 4.82
N ILE A 242 11.09 3.54 4.06
CA ILE A 242 10.87 4.69 3.18
C ILE A 242 9.81 4.40 2.12
N ASN A 243 8.98 5.36 1.79
CA ASN A 243 7.88 5.27 0.82
C ASN A 243 6.86 4.15 1.12
N ASN A 244 6.73 3.77 2.38
CA ASN A 244 5.68 2.86 2.82
C ASN A 244 4.72 3.62 3.74
N GLY A 245 3.50 3.84 3.28
CA GLY A 245 2.51 4.72 3.89
C GLY A 245 2.15 4.48 5.36
N ASP A 246 2.57 3.37 5.97
CA ASP A 246 2.35 3.07 7.40
C ASP A 246 3.66 3.09 8.22
N GLN A 247 4.81 3.23 7.59
CA GLN A 247 6.12 3.19 8.22
C GLN A 247 7.06 4.32 7.77
N ASP A 248 6.54 5.34 7.08
CA ASP A 248 7.31 6.49 6.58
C ASP A 248 7.56 7.51 7.70
N PRO A 249 8.77 8.10 7.81
CA PRO A 249 9.08 9.09 8.85
C PRO A 249 8.56 10.51 8.55
N ALA A 250 7.82 10.73 7.45
CA ALA A 250 7.35 12.07 7.04
C ALA A 250 6.58 12.79 8.15
N ILE A 251 5.85 12.07 8.99
CA ILE A 251 5.11 12.65 10.12
C ILE A 251 6.00 13.42 11.11
N LEU A 252 7.30 13.07 11.21
CA LEU A 252 8.23 13.76 12.13
C LEU A 252 8.53 15.19 11.68
N ILE A 253 8.42 15.49 10.39
CA ILE A 253 8.74 16.81 9.85
C ILE A 253 7.52 17.72 9.68
N ASN A 254 6.35 17.28 10.12
CA ASN A 254 5.12 18.08 10.05
C ASN A 254 5.22 19.44 10.73
N GLY A 255 6.01 19.56 11.82
CA GLY A 255 6.21 20.80 12.54
C GLY A 255 7.21 21.78 11.90
N PHE A 256 7.84 21.42 10.76
CA PHE A 256 8.82 22.28 10.09
C PHE A 256 8.15 23.36 9.24
N GLY A 257 8.90 24.43 8.95
CA GLY A 257 8.38 25.59 8.22
C GLY A 257 7.19 26.24 8.94
N GLU A 258 6.08 26.36 8.24
CA GLU A 258 4.82 26.90 8.77
C GLU A 258 3.87 25.79 9.32
N GLY A 259 4.38 24.60 9.60
CA GLY A 259 3.61 23.46 10.09
C GLY A 259 3.03 22.56 8.98
N TYR A 260 3.56 22.67 7.78
CA TYR A 260 3.20 21.84 6.63
C TYR A 260 4.47 21.23 6.02
N GLY A 261 5.30 20.61 6.87
CA GLY A 261 6.59 20.05 6.44
C GLY A 261 6.40 18.95 5.40
N ASP A 262 5.61 17.93 5.72
CA ASP A 262 5.21 16.91 4.76
C ASP A 262 3.99 16.10 5.19
N THR A 263 3.45 15.34 4.24
CA THR A 263 2.51 14.22 4.41
C THR A 263 2.99 13.07 3.54
N GLY A 264 2.57 11.86 3.80
CA GLY A 264 2.95 10.70 2.98
C GLY A 264 2.66 10.86 1.48
N ASP A 265 1.63 11.65 1.13
CA ASP A 265 1.24 11.95 -0.26
C ASP A 265 1.87 13.23 -0.82
N HIS A 266 2.66 13.94 -0.03
CA HIS A 266 3.27 15.23 -0.38
C HIS A 266 2.30 16.38 -0.68
N PHE A 267 1.06 16.30 -0.23
CA PHE A 267 0.06 17.36 -0.35
C PHE A 267 -0.48 17.74 1.02
N ALA A 268 -0.67 19.02 1.24
CA ALA A 268 -1.35 19.52 2.42
C ALA A 268 -2.40 20.57 2.04
N VAL A 269 -3.41 20.73 2.91
CA VAL A 269 -4.39 21.80 2.80
C VAL A 269 -4.13 22.81 3.91
N THR A 270 -3.82 24.05 3.54
CA THR A 270 -3.57 25.10 4.52
C THR A 270 -4.85 25.51 5.25
N ASP A 271 -4.71 26.25 6.35
CA ASP A 271 -5.86 26.77 7.11
C ASP A 271 -6.79 27.66 6.28
N GLU A 272 -6.27 28.29 5.20
CA GLU A 272 -7.06 29.06 4.24
C GLU A 272 -7.73 28.19 3.16
N GLY A 273 -7.59 26.87 3.23
CA GLY A 273 -8.17 25.92 2.28
C GLY A 273 -7.40 25.82 0.95
N LYS A 274 -6.14 26.25 0.90
CA LYS A 274 -5.31 26.14 -0.29
C LYS A 274 -4.56 24.80 -0.29
N VAL A 275 -4.63 24.06 -1.39
CA VAL A 275 -3.82 22.87 -1.60
C VAL A 275 -2.39 23.28 -1.97
N ILE A 276 -1.41 22.74 -1.27
CA ILE A 276 0.00 22.95 -1.53
C ILE A 276 0.69 21.60 -1.77
N TYR A 277 1.75 21.62 -2.59
CA TYR A 277 2.66 20.48 -2.77
C TYR A 277 3.84 20.68 -1.81
N THR A 278 3.97 19.81 -0.82
CA THR A 278 4.88 20.02 0.32
C THR A 278 6.34 20.00 -0.10
N THR A 279 6.73 19.13 -1.04
CA THR A 279 8.13 18.93 -1.46
C THR A 279 8.81 20.16 -2.08
N VAL A 280 8.03 21.18 -2.47
CA VAL A 280 8.57 22.46 -2.98
C VAL A 280 8.54 23.58 -1.94
N GLN A 281 8.12 23.28 -0.71
CA GLN A 281 8.07 24.23 0.39
C GLN A 281 9.42 24.25 1.16
N GLU A 282 9.76 25.38 1.76
CA GLU A 282 10.99 25.51 2.57
C GLU A 282 10.95 24.58 3.80
N GLY A 283 9.78 24.41 4.41
CA GLY A 283 9.62 23.51 5.57
C GLY A 283 9.95 22.06 5.28
N TYR A 284 9.62 21.58 4.06
CA TYR A 284 10.02 20.23 3.62
C TYR A 284 11.55 20.10 3.56
N LYS A 285 12.22 21.09 2.93
CA LYS A 285 13.67 21.11 2.84
C LYS A 285 14.33 21.12 4.21
N GLU A 286 13.89 22.01 5.13
CA GLU A 286 14.39 22.06 6.51
C GLU A 286 14.20 20.71 7.23
N GLY A 287 13.04 20.08 7.05
CA GLY A 287 12.74 18.76 7.63
C GLY A 287 13.63 17.64 7.07
N ILE A 288 13.87 17.62 5.77
CA ILE A 288 14.79 16.65 5.13
C ILE A 288 16.24 16.90 5.57
N GLU A 289 16.67 18.15 5.71
CA GLU A 289 18.00 18.48 6.25
C GLU A 289 18.17 17.95 7.68
N TRP A 290 17.12 18.05 8.52
CA TRP A 290 17.11 17.49 9.86
C TRP A 290 17.13 15.95 9.84
N LEU A 291 16.30 15.28 9.04
CA LEU A 291 16.34 13.82 8.88
C LEU A 291 17.71 13.34 8.37
N HIS A 292 18.31 14.05 7.43
CA HIS A 292 19.65 13.75 6.96
C HIS A 292 20.69 13.86 8.08
N LYS A 293 20.56 14.84 8.97
CA LYS A 293 21.42 14.96 10.17
C LYS A 293 21.32 13.71 11.03
N LEU A 294 20.08 13.23 11.33
CA LEU A 294 19.89 11.99 12.11
C LEU A 294 20.59 10.78 11.46
N VAL A 295 20.53 10.67 10.14
CA VAL A 295 21.25 9.60 9.39
C VAL A 295 22.75 9.74 9.54
N THR A 296 23.31 10.94 9.40
CA THR A 296 24.77 11.19 9.48
C THR A 296 25.34 11.03 10.88
N GLU A 297 24.48 11.07 11.89
CA GLU A 297 24.83 10.85 13.30
C GLU A 297 24.61 9.39 13.76
N ASP A 298 24.39 8.46 12.82
CA ASP A 298 24.14 7.04 13.08
C ASP A 298 22.92 6.80 14.01
N LEU A 299 21.89 7.67 13.91
CA LEU A 299 20.65 7.54 14.69
C LEU A 299 19.55 6.78 13.95
N VAL A 300 19.76 6.48 12.67
CA VAL A 300 18.80 5.81 11.78
C VAL A 300 19.35 4.46 11.33
N ASP A 301 18.48 3.45 11.30
CA ASP A 301 18.77 2.16 10.72
C ASP A 301 19.30 2.32 9.28
N PRO A 302 20.52 1.86 8.98
CA PRO A 302 21.07 1.99 7.63
C PRO A 302 20.25 1.23 6.57
N GLU A 303 19.47 0.22 6.98
CA GLU A 303 18.59 -0.53 6.07
C GLU A 303 17.20 0.10 5.89
N ALA A 304 16.87 1.19 6.61
CA ALA A 304 15.56 1.87 6.53
C ALA A 304 15.16 2.27 5.10
N PHE A 305 16.13 2.52 4.23
CA PHE A 305 15.93 2.92 2.84
C PHE A 305 15.79 1.76 1.86
N THR A 306 15.98 0.52 2.30
CA THR A 306 16.02 -0.66 1.41
C THR A 306 15.33 -1.89 1.98
N GLN A 307 15.00 -1.88 3.27
CA GLN A 307 14.37 -3.03 3.94
C GLN A 307 12.90 -3.16 3.55
N GLU A 308 12.44 -4.41 3.57
CA GLU A 308 11.05 -4.77 3.39
C GLU A 308 10.38 -5.02 4.75
N TRP A 309 9.04 -5.06 4.76
CA TRP A 309 8.23 -5.28 5.95
C TRP A 309 8.67 -6.49 6.79
N SER A 310 8.99 -7.62 6.15
CA SER A 310 9.40 -8.84 6.85
C SER A 310 10.69 -8.65 7.64
N THR A 311 11.67 -7.91 7.09
CA THR A 311 12.92 -7.57 7.77
C THR A 311 12.67 -6.61 8.92
N TYR A 312 11.84 -5.60 8.69
CA TYR A 312 11.47 -4.62 9.70
C TYR A 312 10.79 -5.28 10.91
N VAL A 313 9.81 -6.16 10.68
CA VAL A 313 9.16 -6.93 11.75
C VAL A 313 10.15 -7.85 12.48
N ALA A 314 11.05 -8.52 11.76
CA ALA A 314 12.03 -9.40 12.37
C ALA A 314 12.97 -8.67 13.35
N LYS A 315 13.42 -7.46 12.99
CA LYS A 315 14.22 -6.61 13.90
C LYS A 315 13.40 -6.18 15.13
N GLY A 316 12.14 -5.80 14.94
CA GLY A 316 11.25 -5.42 16.04
C GLY A 316 10.99 -6.57 17.01
N LYS A 317 10.72 -7.79 16.50
CA LYS A 317 10.53 -8.99 17.34
C LYS A 317 11.76 -9.36 18.16
N ASN A 318 12.92 -8.85 17.79
CA ASN A 318 14.17 -8.95 18.57
C ASN A 318 14.38 -7.73 19.48
N HIS A 319 13.37 -6.89 19.70
CA HIS A 319 13.35 -5.74 20.61
C HIS A 319 14.40 -4.65 20.31
N ARG A 320 14.76 -4.47 19.02
CA ARG A 320 15.89 -3.63 18.62
C ARG A 320 15.59 -2.14 18.50
N TYR A 321 14.30 -1.72 18.49
CA TYR A 321 13.92 -0.36 18.15
C TYR A 321 13.74 0.57 19.35
N GLY A 322 14.36 1.75 19.27
CA GLY A 322 14.06 2.88 20.13
C GLY A 322 12.84 3.67 19.67
N LEU A 323 12.79 4.01 18.38
CA LEU A 323 11.65 4.65 17.70
C LEU A 323 11.33 3.87 16.43
N CYS A 324 10.06 3.56 16.21
CA CYS A 324 9.57 2.88 15.01
C CYS A 324 8.18 3.38 14.63
N PHE A 325 7.72 3.05 13.41
CA PHE A 325 6.47 3.54 12.84
C PHE A 325 5.59 2.36 12.42
N THR A 326 4.31 2.41 12.78
CA THR A 326 3.34 1.39 12.40
C THR A 326 1.94 1.84 12.80
N TRP A 327 0.90 1.21 12.26
CA TRP A 327 -0.48 1.44 12.70
C TRP A 327 -0.80 0.78 14.05
N ASP A 328 -0.09 -0.27 14.44
CA ASP A 328 -0.21 -0.95 15.73
C ASP A 328 1.13 -1.60 16.10
N ILE A 329 1.71 -1.18 17.22
CA ILE A 329 2.99 -1.69 17.71
C ILE A 329 3.00 -3.21 17.94
N ALA A 330 1.86 -3.83 18.22
CA ALA A 330 1.74 -5.29 18.39
C ALA A 330 2.17 -6.08 17.13
N ASN A 331 2.16 -5.45 15.95
CA ASN A 331 2.66 -6.06 14.73
C ASN A 331 4.18 -6.21 14.73
N ILE A 332 4.88 -5.34 15.45
CA ILE A 332 6.35 -5.23 15.43
C ILE A 332 6.94 -5.76 16.72
N ASP A 333 6.43 -5.35 17.88
CA ASP A 333 7.00 -5.67 19.19
C ASP A 333 5.93 -5.80 20.28
N ASN A 334 6.33 -5.72 21.55
CA ASN A 334 5.46 -5.79 22.71
C ASN A 334 4.80 -4.43 22.99
N ASN A 335 3.47 -4.38 23.05
CA ASN A 335 2.71 -3.17 23.31
C ASN A 335 3.06 -2.47 24.63
N GLU A 336 3.45 -3.24 25.64
CA GLU A 336 3.70 -2.70 26.99
C GLU A 336 5.01 -1.89 27.06
N ASP A 337 5.91 -2.11 26.13
CA ASP A 337 7.23 -1.50 26.12
C ASP A 337 7.25 -0.12 25.38
N TYR A 338 6.20 0.21 24.66
CA TYR A 338 6.12 1.39 23.80
C TYR A 338 4.96 2.31 24.13
N VAL A 339 5.11 3.58 23.80
CA VAL A 339 4.05 4.58 23.79
C VAL A 339 4.06 5.34 22.47
N MET A 340 2.90 5.84 22.06
CA MET A 340 2.83 6.75 20.92
C MET A 340 3.63 8.03 21.22
N LEU A 341 4.48 8.41 20.29
CA LEU A 341 5.16 9.69 20.34
C LEU A 341 4.13 10.80 20.04
N PRO A 342 4.03 11.84 20.87
CA PRO A 342 3.16 12.96 20.57
C PRO A 342 3.68 13.72 19.33
N ALA A 343 2.80 14.47 18.66
CA ALA A 343 3.22 15.37 17.60
C ALA A 343 4.33 16.30 18.11
N LEU A 344 5.43 16.37 17.37
CA LEU A 344 6.58 17.16 17.76
C LEU A 344 6.39 18.65 17.39
N THR A 345 6.89 19.49 18.23
CA THR A 345 7.06 20.92 17.92
C THR A 345 8.36 21.09 17.14
N GLY A 346 8.30 21.66 15.95
CA GLY A 346 9.45 21.95 15.10
C GLY A 346 10.24 23.19 15.55
N PRO A 347 11.34 23.52 14.86
CA PRO A 347 12.26 24.59 15.24
C PRO A 347 11.60 25.99 15.32
N ASN A 348 10.55 26.21 14.51
CA ASN A 348 9.82 27.50 14.46
C ASN A 348 8.66 27.56 15.47
N GLY A 349 8.57 26.59 16.40
CA GLY A 349 7.50 26.54 17.39
C GLY A 349 6.15 26.03 16.83
N MET A 350 6.14 25.60 15.57
CA MET A 350 4.95 25.02 14.95
C MET A 350 4.78 23.57 15.35
N ARG A 351 3.54 23.19 15.62
CA ARG A 351 3.15 21.82 15.93
C ARG A 351 1.90 21.49 15.13
N ASN A 352 2.04 20.63 14.17
CA ASN A 352 0.92 20.25 13.33
C ASN A 352 0.88 18.72 13.16
N ILE A 353 -0.32 18.20 12.93
CA ILE A 353 -0.56 16.83 12.48
C ILE A 353 -1.30 16.98 11.17
N THR A 354 -0.60 16.83 10.06
CA THR A 354 -1.22 16.72 8.75
C THR A 354 -1.62 15.29 8.48
N ARG A 355 -2.76 15.12 7.86
CA ARG A 355 -3.29 13.84 7.39
C ARG A 355 -3.02 13.67 5.91
#